data_2e712efd77b98b0d0aa78d4246c110f9
#
_entry.id   2e712efd77b98b0d0aa78d4246c110f9
#
_cell.length_a   1.000
_cell.length_b   1.000
_cell.length_c   1.000
_cell.angle_alpha   90.00
_cell.angle_beta   90.00
_cell.angle_gamma   90.00
#
_symmetry.space_group_name_H-M   'P 1'
#
loop_
_entity.id
_entity.type
_entity.pdbx_description
1 polymer ?
#
loop_
_entity_poly.entity_id
_entity_poly.type
_entity_poly.pdbx_seq_one_letter_code
_entity_poly.pdbx_strand_id
1 'polypeptide(L)'
;MSKRRNERATIGDHLVYAVYRSASFLLSLLPVAWIFRGGQAVGFLGYVLLLPYRRLARRNVQIAFPDWAPAQVERCVRTHFQNLVANLLCGFVLGERPWKEVKRFIDFTTVGETAEETADARCIVAAVTHVGNWELLSTLPHWMDRPEFGVVYQKQRNRLLDEHVRKSRSRDGMEAIDRSEGLTRGVGILKRGGLLAMLVDQHAGDKGVWVPLFGRLASTSSLPAILAKRAHARLLAGGMETIGPAKWRIEYRYLNLGESASVEEVTSELNRRVEAQIKRNPPDWFWLHNRWKMPSPRFLLRTYKRGVYLPSTSEPLQPFRILIRSSNWLGDAVMSVEAVRRIKRGRPDAQVTMLVRSKLAEFWRTVPEVDDVIGIENGENAWQVARKIRTRFEVAILFPNSPRTGLEVWLARIPRRVGYRRPWRNFFLNQFIPEPKDLGPISHHHAQIYLQIARHIGADMEEALPAIPRIAAEPRTVGLCPGAEYGP
;
A
#
# COMPACT_ATOMS: atom_id res chain seq x y z
N MET A 1 11.69 22.34 4.55
CA MET A 1 11.21 23.74 4.70
C MET A 1 9.76 23.81 4.24
N SER A 2 8.81 23.88 5.18
CA SER A 2 7.39 24.06 4.87
C SER A 2 7.18 25.52 4.46
N LYS A 3 6.78 25.77 3.22
CA LYS A 3 6.28 27.07 2.80
C LYS A 3 5.12 27.46 3.72
N ARG A 4 5.25 28.53 4.51
CA ARG A 4 4.13 29.16 5.22
C ARG A 4 3.02 29.40 4.18
N ARG A 5 1.97 28.63 4.26
CA ARG A 5 0.79 28.80 3.41
C ARG A 5 0.10 30.09 3.81
N ASN A 6 -0.25 30.91 2.81
CA ASN A 6 -1.04 32.14 2.96
C ASN A 6 -2.20 31.92 3.94
N GLU A 7 -2.27 32.75 4.99
CA GLU A 7 -3.25 32.62 6.07
C GLU A 7 -4.68 33.00 5.67
N ARG A 8 -4.90 33.51 4.48
CA ARG A 8 -6.22 33.94 4.01
C ARG A 8 -6.81 32.95 3.00
N ALA A 9 -8.12 32.68 3.13
CA ALA A 9 -8.87 31.89 2.17
C ALA A 9 -8.92 32.61 0.82
N THR A 10 -8.76 31.88 -0.28
CA THR A 10 -8.87 32.41 -1.64
C THR A 10 -10.33 32.56 -2.06
N ILE A 11 -10.61 33.33 -3.11
CA ILE A 11 -11.96 33.40 -3.71
C ILE A 11 -12.45 32.02 -4.14
N GLY A 12 -11.55 31.20 -4.69
CA GLY A 12 -11.86 29.80 -5.04
C GLY A 12 -12.27 28.95 -3.82
N ASP A 13 -11.63 29.18 -2.66
CA ASP A 13 -12.01 28.48 -1.41
C ASP A 13 -13.43 28.88 -0.97
N HIS A 14 -13.78 30.16 -1.06
CA HIS A 14 -15.13 30.65 -0.74
C HIS A 14 -16.19 30.09 -1.70
N LEU A 15 -15.92 30.04 -2.99
CA LEU A 15 -16.84 29.45 -3.97
C LEU A 15 -17.10 27.97 -3.71
N VAL A 16 -16.02 27.16 -3.53
CA VAL A 16 -16.13 25.75 -3.23
C VAL A 16 -16.90 25.52 -1.93
N TYR A 17 -16.62 26.32 -0.91
CA TYR A 17 -17.33 26.23 0.38
C TYR A 17 -18.81 26.61 0.25
N ALA A 18 -19.15 27.68 -0.51
CA ALA A 18 -20.54 28.06 -0.74
C ALA A 18 -21.32 26.94 -1.47
N VAL A 19 -20.73 26.35 -2.51
CA VAL A 19 -21.33 25.20 -3.23
C VAL A 19 -21.56 24.03 -2.27
N TYR A 20 -20.55 23.69 -1.45
CA TYR A 20 -20.66 22.64 -0.43
C TYR A 20 -21.81 22.93 0.54
N ARG A 21 -21.89 24.15 1.10
CA ARG A 21 -22.94 24.53 2.07
C ARG A 21 -24.34 24.50 1.46
N SER A 22 -24.48 25.01 0.23
CA SER A 22 -25.77 24.98 -0.49
C SER A 22 -26.21 23.54 -0.77
N ALA A 23 -25.31 22.69 -1.23
CA ALA A 23 -25.60 21.28 -1.47
C ALA A 23 -25.96 20.55 -0.16
N SER A 24 -25.21 20.76 0.93
CA SER A 24 -25.47 20.19 2.24
C SER A 24 -26.85 20.61 2.77
N PHE A 25 -27.20 21.91 2.63
CA PHE A 25 -28.50 22.41 3.01
C PHE A 25 -29.63 21.74 2.23
N LEU A 26 -29.55 21.71 0.90
CA LEU A 26 -30.57 21.05 0.06
C LEU A 26 -30.74 19.58 0.39
N LEU A 27 -29.64 18.85 0.59
CA LEU A 27 -29.66 17.45 1.00
C LEU A 27 -30.30 17.26 2.39
N SER A 28 -30.08 18.22 3.31
CA SER A 28 -30.64 18.13 4.68
C SER A 28 -32.17 18.14 4.73
N LEU A 29 -32.82 18.65 3.69
CA LEU A 29 -34.29 18.65 3.53
C LEU A 29 -34.86 17.28 3.16
N LEU A 30 -34.02 16.35 2.73
CA LEU A 30 -34.44 15.03 2.28
C LEU A 30 -34.35 13.98 3.40
N PRO A 31 -35.20 12.94 3.37
CA PRO A 31 -35.01 11.76 4.20
C PRO A 31 -33.66 11.10 3.94
N VAL A 32 -32.96 10.66 4.99
CA VAL A 32 -31.60 10.09 4.88
C VAL A 32 -31.53 8.87 3.94
N ALA A 33 -32.61 8.06 3.91
CA ALA A 33 -32.72 6.94 2.97
C ALA A 33 -32.73 7.36 1.50
N TRP A 34 -33.29 8.53 1.19
CA TRP A 34 -33.31 9.09 -0.16
C TRP A 34 -31.94 9.67 -0.52
N ILE A 35 -31.27 10.32 0.43
CA ILE A 35 -29.87 10.77 0.26
C ILE A 35 -28.98 9.57 -0.04
N PHE A 36 -29.15 8.47 0.70
CA PHE A 36 -28.37 7.25 0.49
C PHE A 36 -28.58 6.68 -0.92
N ARG A 37 -29.84 6.52 -1.35
CA ARG A 37 -30.16 5.99 -2.69
C ARG A 37 -29.69 6.92 -3.81
N GLY A 38 -29.89 8.22 -3.66
CA GLY A 38 -29.37 9.24 -4.59
C GLY A 38 -27.85 9.21 -4.67
N GLY A 39 -27.19 9.07 -3.52
CA GLY A 39 -25.75 8.86 -3.44
C GLY A 39 -25.26 7.61 -4.17
N GLN A 40 -26.03 6.52 -4.08
CA GLN A 40 -25.72 5.30 -4.85
C GLN A 40 -25.85 5.52 -6.36
N ALA A 41 -26.85 6.27 -6.82
CA ALA A 41 -26.98 6.63 -8.25
C ALA A 41 -25.82 7.49 -8.74
N VAL A 42 -25.43 8.51 -7.98
CA VAL A 42 -24.25 9.36 -8.27
C VAL A 42 -22.97 8.52 -8.24
N GLY A 43 -22.83 7.62 -7.27
CA GLY A 43 -21.69 6.70 -7.19
C GLY A 43 -21.59 5.78 -8.40
N PHE A 44 -22.73 5.28 -8.91
CA PHE A 44 -22.76 4.50 -10.16
C PHE A 44 -22.29 5.34 -11.36
N LEU A 45 -22.70 6.59 -11.46
CA LEU A 45 -22.20 7.49 -12.49
C LEU A 45 -20.68 7.69 -12.36
N GLY A 46 -20.19 7.87 -11.14
CA GLY A 46 -18.74 7.92 -10.85
C GLY A 46 -18.00 6.65 -11.30
N TYR A 47 -18.56 5.47 -11.04
CA TYR A 47 -18.02 4.20 -11.52
C TYR A 47 -17.89 4.14 -13.06
N VAL A 48 -18.86 4.69 -13.79
CA VAL A 48 -18.84 4.72 -15.27
C VAL A 48 -17.79 5.73 -15.77
N LEU A 49 -17.74 6.92 -15.20
CA LEU A 49 -16.95 8.05 -15.72
C LEU A 49 -15.50 8.08 -15.22
N LEU A 50 -15.23 7.69 -13.96
CA LEU A 50 -13.92 7.83 -13.34
C LEU A 50 -13.02 6.60 -13.60
N LEU A 51 -12.68 6.36 -14.86
CA LEU A 51 -11.92 5.18 -15.31
C LEU A 51 -10.58 4.95 -14.58
N PRO A 52 -9.75 5.97 -14.28
CA PRO A 52 -8.51 5.76 -13.55
C PRO A 52 -8.74 5.20 -12.15
N TYR A 53 -9.72 5.74 -11.43
CA TYR A 53 -10.08 5.28 -10.07
C TYR A 53 -10.71 3.88 -10.10
N ARG A 54 -11.56 3.58 -11.09
CA ARG A 54 -12.10 2.24 -11.31
C ARG A 54 -11.01 1.21 -11.55
N ARG A 55 -9.99 1.53 -12.37
CA ARG A 55 -8.84 0.66 -12.59
C ARG A 55 -8.04 0.42 -11.31
N LEU A 56 -7.84 1.46 -10.50
CA LEU A 56 -7.15 1.36 -9.21
C LEU A 56 -7.93 0.46 -8.24
N ALA A 57 -9.23 0.70 -8.06
CA ALA A 57 -10.08 -0.12 -7.20
C ALA A 57 -10.07 -1.59 -7.64
N ARG A 58 -10.24 -1.86 -8.94
CA ARG A 58 -10.21 -3.21 -9.50
C ARG A 58 -8.88 -3.91 -9.20
N ARG A 59 -7.74 -3.23 -9.38
CA ARG A 59 -6.43 -3.76 -9.04
C ARG A 59 -6.31 -4.08 -7.55
N ASN A 60 -6.78 -3.20 -6.69
CA ASN A 60 -6.71 -3.40 -5.24
C ASN A 60 -7.58 -4.59 -4.80
N VAL A 61 -8.81 -4.71 -5.33
CA VAL A 61 -9.68 -5.86 -5.07
C VAL A 61 -9.05 -7.17 -5.56
N GLN A 62 -8.42 -7.18 -6.73
CA GLN A 62 -7.70 -8.35 -7.25
C GLN A 62 -6.49 -8.76 -6.41
N ILE A 63 -5.81 -7.79 -5.77
CA ILE A 63 -4.74 -8.08 -4.81
C ILE A 63 -5.31 -8.73 -3.55
N ALA A 64 -6.40 -8.19 -3.02
CA ALA A 64 -7.01 -8.70 -1.79
C ALA A 64 -7.71 -10.06 -2.00
N PHE A 65 -8.30 -10.27 -3.16
CA PHE A 65 -9.08 -11.46 -3.49
C PHE A 65 -8.63 -12.06 -4.83
N PRO A 66 -7.44 -12.68 -4.87
CA PRO A 66 -6.83 -13.18 -6.12
C PRO A 66 -7.67 -14.26 -6.81
N ASP A 67 -8.44 -15.04 -6.05
CA ASP A 67 -9.26 -16.16 -6.54
C ASP A 67 -10.65 -15.73 -7.03
N TRP A 68 -11.00 -14.44 -6.91
CA TRP A 68 -12.29 -13.97 -7.37
C TRP A 68 -12.37 -13.92 -8.88
N ALA A 69 -13.49 -14.43 -9.42
CA ALA A 69 -13.78 -14.28 -10.84
C ALA A 69 -13.91 -12.78 -11.23
N PRO A 70 -13.58 -12.41 -12.47
CA PRO A 70 -13.67 -11.02 -12.94
C PRO A 70 -15.04 -10.37 -12.67
N ALA A 71 -16.13 -11.13 -12.76
CA ALA A 71 -17.47 -10.63 -12.47
C ALA A 71 -17.70 -10.29 -10.99
N GLN A 72 -17.08 -11.03 -10.07
CA GLN A 72 -17.13 -10.75 -8.64
C GLN A 72 -16.35 -9.48 -8.30
N VAL A 73 -15.15 -9.33 -8.86
CA VAL A 73 -14.33 -8.11 -8.72
C VAL A 73 -15.10 -6.89 -9.22
N GLU A 74 -15.72 -6.99 -10.40
CA GLU A 74 -16.45 -5.88 -11.01
C GLU A 74 -17.69 -5.50 -10.19
N ARG A 75 -18.41 -6.48 -9.65
CA ARG A 75 -19.56 -6.26 -8.75
C ARG A 75 -19.11 -5.51 -7.50
N CYS A 76 -18.04 -5.98 -6.85
CA CYS A 76 -17.48 -5.33 -5.66
C CYS A 76 -17.10 -3.87 -5.93
N VAL A 77 -16.37 -3.61 -7.02
CA VAL A 77 -15.93 -2.26 -7.39
C VAL A 77 -17.12 -1.34 -7.68
N ARG A 78 -18.12 -1.82 -8.42
CA ARG A 78 -19.34 -1.05 -8.69
C ARG A 78 -20.07 -0.69 -7.41
N THR A 79 -20.32 -1.68 -6.54
CA THR A 79 -21.00 -1.47 -5.25
C THR A 79 -20.19 -0.55 -4.35
N HIS A 80 -18.85 -0.65 -4.36
CA HIS A 80 -17.97 0.27 -3.64
C HIS A 80 -18.20 1.73 -4.04
N PHE A 81 -18.20 2.04 -5.34
CA PHE A 81 -18.46 3.41 -5.81
C PHE A 81 -19.83 3.93 -5.36
N GLN A 82 -20.86 3.07 -5.40
CA GLN A 82 -22.21 3.40 -4.96
C GLN A 82 -22.24 3.67 -3.45
N ASN A 83 -21.68 2.78 -2.64
CA ASN A 83 -21.68 2.92 -1.18
C ASN A 83 -20.81 4.09 -0.71
N LEU A 84 -19.65 4.31 -1.34
CA LEU A 84 -18.74 5.40 -0.98
C LEU A 84 -19.44 6.77 -1.07
N VAL A 85 -20.09 7.05 -2.20
CA VAL A 85 -20.78 8.35 -2.39
C VAL A 85 -21.99 8.44 -1.48
N ALA A 86 -22.76 7.36 -1.32
CA ALA A 86 -23.92 7.30 -0.41
C ALA A 86 -23.50 7.59 1.04
N ASN A 87 -22.44 6.93 1.52
CA ASN A 87 -21.91 7.11 2.87
C ASN A 87 -21.39 8.54 3.09
N LEU A 88 -20.63 9.12 2.13
CA LEU A 88 -20.14 10.48 2.24
C LEU A 88 -21.25 11.51 2.30
N LEU A 89 -22.26 11.44 1.42
CA LEU A 89 -23.38 12.37 1.43
C LEU A 89 -24.19 12.26 2.73
N CYS A 90 -24.46 11.04 3.20
CA CYS A 90 -25.12 10.84 4.48
C CYS A 90 -24.28 11.34 5.65
N GLY A 91 -22.95 11.10 5.64
CA GLY A 91 -22.02 11.56 6.66
C GLY A 91 -22.02 13.09 6.80
N PHE A 92 -22.02 13.82 5.68
CA PHE A 92 -22.09 15.29 5.70
C PHE A 92 -23.39 15.81 6.30
N VAL A 93 -24.52 15.20 5.97
CA VAL A 93 -25.83 15.63 6.51
C VAL A 93 -26.00 15.22 7.97
N LEU A 94 -25.68 13.99 8.31
CA LEU A 94 -25.81 13.48 9.68
C LEU A 94 -24.80 14.12 10.63
N GLY A 95 -23.62 14.48 10.15
CA GLY A 95 -22.61 15.23 10.90
C GLY A 95 -23.11 16.60 11.38
N GLU A 96 -24.14 17.17 10.80
CA GLU A 96 -24.76 18.44 11.21
C GLU A 96 -26.05 18.26 12.05
N ARG A 97 -26.60 17.04 12.13
CA ARG A 97 -27.84 16.76 12.89
C ARG A 97 -27.58 16.50 14.38
N PRO A 98 -28.52 16.83 15.27
CA PRO A 98 -28.42 16.49 16.69
C PRO A 98 -28.29 14.99 16.92
N TRP A 99 -27.52 14.57 17.92
CA TRP A 99 -27.34 13.17 18.27
C TRP A 99 -28.65 12.36 18.40
N LYS A 100 -29.68 12.96 19.01
CA LYS A 100 -31.00 12.32 19.16
C LYS A 100 -31.58 11.81 17.82
N GLU A 101 -31.26 12.51 16.71
CA GLU A 101 -31.69 12.11 15.38
C GLU A 101 -30.74 11.12 14.73
N VAL A 102 -29.42 11.25 15.00
CA VAL A 102 -28.37 10.42 14.38
C VAL A 102 -28.36 9.00 14.94
N LYS A 103 -28.57 8.84 16.27
CA LYS A 103 -28.47 7.53 16.94
C LYS A 103 -29.35 6.44 16.34
N ARG A 104 -30.52 6.79 15.77
CA ARG A 104 -31.44 5.82 15.15
C ARG A 104 -30.89 5.16 13.87
N PHE A 105 -29.83 5.71 13.29
CA PHE A 105 -29.18 5.18 12.09
C PHE A 105 -27.95 4.34 12.42
N ILE A 106 -27.50 4.35 13.67
CA ILE A 106 -26.28 3.70 14.12
C ILE A 106 -26.64 2.59 15.11
N ASP A 107 -26.17 1.40 14.82
CA ASP A 107 -26.17 0.25 15.71
C ASP A 107 -24.77 0.13 16.32
N PHE A 108 -24.67 0.07 17.63
CA PHE A 108 -23.41 -0.05 18.35
C PHE A 108 -23.30 -1.43 18.96
N THR A 109 -22.39 -2.22 18.46
CA THR A 109 -22.21 -3.60 18.91
C THR A 109 -20.78 -3.80 19.39
N THR A 110 -20.64 -4.12 20.67
CA THR A 110 -19.39 -4.63 21.25
C THR A 110 -19.27 -6.11 20.89
N VAL A 111 -18.25 -6.48 20.14
CA VAL A 111 -18.06 -7.89 19.76
C VAL A 111 -17.02 -8.52 20.66
N GLY A 112 -17.48 -9.37 21.58
CA GLY A 112 -16.59 -10.18 22.43
C GLY A 112 -15.93 -9.44 23.57
N GLU A 113 -16.55 -8.37 24.08
CA GLU A 113 -16.12 -7.77 25.35
C GLU A 113 -16.56 -8.64 26.53
N THR A 114 -15.59 -8.93 27.41
CA THR A 114 -15.88 -9.44 28.74
C THR A 114 -16.26 -8.29 29.68
N ALA A 115 -16.95 -8.60 30.79
CA ALA A 115 -17.26 -7.60 31.82
C ALA A 115 -15.99 -6.93 32.36
N GLU A 116 -14.88 -7.67 32.42
CA GLU A 116 -13.55 -7.17 32.82
C GLU A 116 -12.99 -6.18 31.81
N GLU A 117 -13.15 -6.41 30.52
CA GLU A 117 -12.70 -5.49 29.47
C GLU A 117 -13.47 -4.17 29.47
N THR A 118 -14.75 -4.20 29.84
CA THR A 118 -15.59 -3.00 29.95
C THR A 118 -15.25 -2.19 31.18
N ALA A 119 -14.87 -2.84 32.29
CA ALA A 119 -14.47 -2.19 33.55
C ALA A 119 -13.06 -1.61 33.53
N ASP A 120 -12.22 -1.94 32.53
CA ASP A 120 -10.85 -1.46 32.45
C ASP A 120 -10.77 0.04 32.15
N ALA A 121 -10.35 0.81 33.16
CA ALA A 121 -10.27 2.28 33.11
C ALA A 121 -9.05 2.83 32.33
N ARG A 122 -8.16 1.95 31.79
CA ARG A 122 -7.00 2.42 31.03
C ARG A 122 -7.42 3.21 29.80
N CYS A 123 -6.61 4.20 29.42
CA CYS A 123 -6.79 4.95 28.18
C CYS A 123 -6.80 4.05 26.94
N ILE A 124 -7.38 4.52 25.84
CA ILE A 124 -7.61 3.72 24.65
C ILE A 124 -6.95 4.38 23.42
N VAL A 125 -6.19 3.61 22.67
CA VAL A 125 -5.82 3.93 21.29
C VAL A 125 -6.76 3.17 20.36
N ALA A 126 -7.55 3.88 19.55
CA ALA A 126 -8.50 3.29 18.61
C ALA A 126 -7.93 3.35 17.18
N ALA A 127 -7.55 2.19 16.67
CA ALA A 127 -7.13 1.99 15.28
C ALA A 127 -8.37 1.74 14.42
N VAL A 128 -8.83 2.76 13.70
CA VAL A 128 -10.07 2.70 12.91
C VAL A 128 -9.77 2.65 11.41
N THR A 129 -10.77 2.22 10.62
CA THR A 129 -10.64 1.97 9.19
C THR A 129 -11.57 2.87 8.37
N HIS A 130 -11.20 3.11 7.09
CA HIS A 130 -12.08 3.76 6.11
C HIS A 130 -13.10 2.75 5.55
N VAL A 131 -13.93 2.21 6.41
CA VAL A 131 -15.04 1.30 6.05
C VAL A 131 -16.36 2.01 6.31
N GLY A 132 -17.31 1.89 5.39
CA GLY A 132 -18.66 2.46 5.50
C GLY A 132 -18.65 3.98 5.69
N ASN A 133 -19.41 4.44 6.68
CA ASN A 133 -19.53 5.87 6.98
C ASN A 133 -18.61 6.30 8.15
N TRP A 134 -17.28 6.22 7.94
CA TRP A 134 -16.30 6.54 8.98
C TRP A 134 -16.39 7.97 9.56
N GLU A 135 -17.07 8.92 8.89
CA GLU A 135 -17.30 10.27 9.44
C GLU A 135 -18.16 10.22 10.71
N LEU A 136 -19.08 9.26 10.81
CA LEU A 136 -19.92 9.10 12.00
C LEU A 136 -19.18 8.49 13.20
N LEU A 137 -17.91 8.08 13.04
CA LEU A 137 -17.07 7.71 14.19
C LEU A 137 -16.82 8.90 15.14
N SER A 138 -17.07 10.14 14.69
CA SER A 138 -17.07 11.32 15.56
C SER A 138 -18.14 11.25 16.67
N THR A 139 -19.11 10.34 16.56
CA THR A 139 -20.15 10.11 17.59
C THR A 139 -19.71 9.16 18.72
N LEU A 140 -18.48 8.61 18.68
CA LEU A 140 -17.97 7.71 19.72
C LEU A 140 -18.13 8.23 21.16
N PRO A 141 -18.03 9.56 21.45
CA PRO A 141 -18.27 10.07 22.79
C PRO A 141 -19.66 9.78 23.36
N HIS A 142 -20.64 9.50 22.53
CA HIS A 142 -21.99 9.10 22.98
C HIS A 142 -22.13 7.61 23.33
N TRP A 143 -21.15 6.81 22.97
CA TRP A 143 -21.19 5.35 23.10
C TRP A 143 -20.23 4.79 24.15
N MET A 144 -19.17 5.55 24.47
CA MET A 144 -18.11 5.11 25.36
C MET A 144 -17.91 6.12 26.49
N ASP A 145 -17.82 5.63 27.70
CA ASP A 145 -17.56 6.48 28.87
C ASP A 145 -16.05 6.72 29.01
N ARG A 146 -15.60 7.88 28.56
CA ARG A 146 -14.20 8.34 28.67
C ARG A 146 -14.15 9.85 28.90
N PRO A 147 -13.14 10.34 29.66
CA PRO A 147 -13.07 11.77 30.03
C PRO A 147 -12.79 12.67 28.79
N GLU A 148 -12.07 12.15 27.82
CA GLU A 148 -11.69 12.89 26.61
C GLU A 148 -11.62 12.01 25.38
N PHE A 149 -11.93 12.59 24.22
CA PHE A 149 -11.87 11.93 22.94
C PHE A 149 -11.08 12.77 21.94
N GLY A 150 -10.15 12.15 21.22
CA GLY A 150 -9.43 12.78 20.13
C GLY A 150 -9.41 11.94 18.87
N VAL A 151 -9.40 12.60 17.70
CA VAL A 151 -9.18 11.96 16.42
C VAL A 151 -8.07 12.66 15.64
N VAL A 152 -7.09 11.88 15.18
CA VAL A 152 -6.01 12.40 14.35
C VAL A 152 -6.49 12.46 12.90
N TYR A 153 -6.41 13.64 12.30
CA TYR A 153 -6.80 13.85 10.91
C TYR A 153 -5.75 14.61 10.10
N GLN A 154 -5.90 14.65 8.79
CA GLN A 154 -5.07 15.46 7.91
C GLN A 154 -5.85 16.69 7.45
N LYS A 155 -5.30 17.89 7.67
CA LYS A 155 -5.89 19.17 7.22
C LYS A 155 -6.24 19.16 5.75
N GLN A 156 -7.43 19.65 5.43
CA GLN A 156 -7.89 19.86 4.08
C GLN A 156 -7.15 21.05 3.42
N ARG A 157 -7.09 21.06 2.10
CA ARG A 157 -6.47 22.17 1.36
C ARG A 157 -7.28 23.46 1.48
N ASN A 158 -8.60 23.35 1.32
CA ASN A 158 -9.53 24.44 1.49
C ASN A 158 -9.74 24.69 2.99
N ARG A 159 -9.32 25.86 3.46
CA ARG A 159 -9.36 26.22 4.88
C ARG A 159 -10.77 26.29 5.45
N LEU A 160 -11.74 26.79 4.68
CA LEU A 160 -13.13 26.92 5.12
C LEU A 160 -13.78 25.56 5.29
N LEU A 161 -13.51 24.62 4.36
CA LEU A 161 -13.92 23.23 4.50
C LEU A 161 -13.23 22.55 5.69
N ASP A 162 -11.94 22.80 5.88
CA ASP A 162 -11.19 22.23 7.02
C ASP A 162 -11.77 22.67 8.34
N GLU A 163 -12.03 23.95 8.51
CA GLU A 163 -12.64 24.52 9.72
C GLU A 163 -14.04 23.95 9.95
N HIS A 164 -14.83 23.84 8.88
CA HIS A 164 -16.17 23.28 8.96
C HIS A 164 -16.15 21.80 9.40
N VAL A 165 -15.34 20.98 8.74
CA VAL A 165 -15.17 19.54 9.09
C VAL A 165 -14.66 19.39 10.52
N ARG A 166 -13.71 20.22 10.94
CA ARG A 166 -13.19 20.19 12.31
C ARG A 166 -14.29 20.53 13.33
N LYS A 167 -15.09 21.59 13.07
CA LYS A 167 -16.23 21.96 13.93
C LYS A 167 -17.28 20.85 13.99
N SER A 168 -17.62 20.23 12.86
CA SER A 168 -18.56 19.12 12.79
C SER A 168 -18.09 17.94 13.63
N ARG A 169 -16.82 17.52 13.49
CA ARG A 169 -16.25 16.41 14.27
C ARG A 169 -16.13 16.72 15.76
N SER A 170 -15.93 18.01 16.11
CA SER A 170 -15.76 18.41 17.51
C SER A 170 -17.09 18.70 18.23
N ARG A 171 -18.21 18.66 17.54
CA ARG A 171 -19.51 19.02 18.10
C ARG A 171 -19.94 18.09 19.24
N ASP A 172 -19.64 16.83 19.11
CA ASP A 172 -20.09 15.80 20.07
C ASP A 172 -19.00 15.44 21.09
N GLY A 173 -18.01 16.34 21.33
CA GLY A 173 -16.95 16.15 22.31
C GLY A 173 -15.68 15.49 21.78
N MET A 174 -15.59 15.25 20.46
CA MET A 174 -14.40 14.71 19.83
C MET A 174 -13.41 15.83 19.47
N GLU A 175 -12.19 15.84 20.01
CA GLU A 175 -11.16 16.79 19.61
C GLU A 175 -10.53 16.37 18.27
N ALA A 176 -10.66 17.19 17.22
CA ALA A 176 -10.01 16.97 15.93
C ALA A 176 -8.57 17.53 15.97
N ILE A 177 -7.57 16.66 15.94
CA ILE A 177 -6.15 16.94 16.10
C ILE A 177 -5.45 16.82 14.75
N ASP A 178 -4.76 17.89 14.31
CA ASP A 178 -3.95 17.81 13.08
C ASP A 178 -2.82 16.78 13.20
N ARG A 179 -2.56 16.05 12.14
CA ARG A 179 -1.50 15.02 12.09
C ARG A 179 -0.12 15.56 12.50
N SER A 180 0.18 16.84 12.27
CA SER A 180 1.46 17.44 12.65
C SER A 180 1.58 17.67 14.17
N GLU A 181 0.46 17.83 14.87
CA GLU A 181 0.36 18.01 16.32
C GLU A 181 -0.03 16.71 17.04
N GLY A 182 -0.48 15.71 16.28
CA GLY A 182 -1.17 14.51 16.76
C GLY A 182 -0.40 13.71 17.80
N LEU A 183 0.94 13.67 17.71
CA LEU A 183 1.73 12.92 18.69
C LEU A 183 1.69 13.58 20.07
N THR A 184 1.94 14.88 20.17
CA THR A 184 2.03 15.60 21.47
C THR A 184 0.67 15.74 22.12
N ARG A 185 -0.33 16.21 21.36
CA ARG A 185 -1.70 16.39 21.88
C ARG A 185 -2.37 15.06 22.17
N GLY A 186 -2.19 14.07 21.28
CA GLY A 186 -2.73 12.73 21.47
C GLY A 186 -2.20 12.03 22.72
N VAL A 187 -0.90 12.15 23.00
CA VAL A 187 -0.32 11.64 24.27
C VAL A 187 -0.93 12.34 25.49
N GLY A 188 -1.24 13.64 25.38
CA GLY A 188 -1.94 14.38 26.43
C GLY A 188 -3.31 13.79 26.77
N ILE A 189 -4.13 13.51 25.75
CA ILE A 189 -5.45 12.85 25.91
C ILE A 189 -5.30 11.48 26.59
N LEU A 190 -4.37 10.65 26.11
CA LEU A 190 -4.13 9.33 26.68
C LEU A 190 -3.69 9.40 28.14
N LYS A 191 -2.81 10.33 28.51
CA LYS A 191 -2.38 10.52 29.89
C LYS A 191 -3.52 10.91 30.85
N ARG A 192 -4.58 11.52 30.33
CA ARG A 192 -5.77 11.87 31.12
C ARG A 192 -6.87 10.80 31.08
N GLY A 193 -6.54 9.59 30.60
CA GLY A 193 -7.49 8.46 30.56
C GLY A 193 -8.42 8.44 29.34
N GLY A 194 -8.19 9.33 28.37
CA GLY A 194 -9.05 9.49 27.21
C GLY A 194 -8.86 8.43 26.10
N LEU A 195 -9.61 8.60 25.02
CA LEU A 195 -9.55 7.79 23.80
C LEU A 195 -8.96 8.61 22.65
N LEU A 196 -7.94 8.05 21.97
CA LEU A 196 -7.35 8.63 20.77
C LEU A 196 -7.61 7.73 19.55
N ALA A 197 -8.45 8.20 18.62
CA ALA A 197 -8.74 7.49 17.38
C ALA A 197 -7.82 7.93 16.24
N MET A 198 -7.45 6.98 15.37
CA MET A 198 -6.71 7.26 14.14
C MET A 198 -7.00 6.23 13.05
N LEU A 199 -7.08 6.71 11.81
CA LEU A 199 -7.27 5.87 10.64
C LEU A 199 -5.93 5.21 10.26
N VAL A 200 -5.91 3.86 10.13
CA VAL A 200 -4.66 3.07 10.05
C VAL A 200 -4.48 2.31 8.73
N ASP A 201 -5.49 2.26 7.90
CA ASP A 201 -5.60 1.37 6.73
C ASP A 201 -5.09 2.00 5.42
N GLN A 202 -4.48 3.17 5.47
CA GLN A 202 -3.83 3.81 4.33
C GLN A 202 -2.32 3.52 4.29
N HIS A 203 -1.72 3.73 3.10
CA HIS A 203 -0.27 3.59 2.90
C HIS A 203 0.52 4.60 3.75
N ALA A 204 1.40 4.09 4.63
CA ALA A 204 2.14 4.93 5.58
C ALA A 204 3.42 5.59 5.00
N GLY A 205 3.71 5.37 3.71
CA GLY A 205 4.94 5.86 3.08
C GLY A 205 6.19 5.15 3.59
N ASP A 206 7.34 5.81 3.50
CA ASP A 206 8.65 5.22 3.82
C ASP A 206 8.90 5.07 5.33
N LYS A 207 8.02 5.60 6.17
CA LYS A 207 8.12 5.53 7.63
C LYS A 207 7.33 4.38 8.24
N GLY A 208 6.53 3.67 7.45
CA GLY A 208 5.75 2.53 7.89
C GLY A 208 6.58 1.26 8.06
N VAL A 209 6.05 0.32 8.81
CA VAL A 209 6.53 -1.08 8.83
C VAL A 209 5.90 -1.80 7.63
N TRP A 210 6.68 -2.59 6.92
CA TRP A 210 6.16 -3.44 5.86
C TRP A 210 5.69 -4.75 6.46
N VAL A 211 4.39 -4.92 6.54
CA VAL A 211 3.72 -6.11 7.09
C VAL A 211 2.68 -6.63 6.09
N PRO A 212 2.34 -7.94 6.15
CA PRO A 212 1.30 -8.48 5.26
C PRO A 212 -0.06 -7.79 5.45
N LEU A 213 -0.76 -7.60 4.35
CA LEU A 213 -2.17 -7.28 4.25
C LEU A 213 -2.73 -8.04 3.04
N PHE A 214 -3.63 -8.97 3.25
CA PHE A 214 -4.09 -9.92 2.24
C PHE A 214 -2.93 -10.69 1.59
N GLY A 215 -1.99 -11.17 2.39
CA GLY A 215 -0.80 -11.90 1.92
C GLY A 215 0.20 -11.05 1.14
N ARG A 216 -0.02 -9.74 0.95
CA ARG A 216 0.90 -8.86 0.23
C ARG A 216 1.49 -7.79 1.14
N LEU A 217 2.80 -7.54 1.03
CA LEU A 217 3.49 -6.54 1.86
C LEU A 217 2.93 -5.13 1.60
N ALA A 218 2.55 -4.48 2.68
CA ALA A 218 1.99 -3.13 2.67
C ALA A 218 2.61 -2.27 3.77
N SER A 219 3.04 -1.05 3.41
CA SER A 219 3.54 -0.09 4.41
C SER A 219 2.42 0.34 5.34
N THR A 220 2.54 0.03 6.62
CA THR A 220 1.53 0.26 7.65
C THR A 220 2.07 1.16 8.75
N SER A 221 1.23 2.08 9.24
CA SER A 221 1.60 2.98 10.33
C SER A 221 1.75 2.21 11.64
N SER A 222 2.91 2.30 12.25
CA SER A 222 3.17 1.76 13.59
C SER A 222 2.77 2.73 14.72
N LEU A 223 2.21 3.89 14.39
CA LEU A 223 1.87 4.90 15.38
C LEU A 223 0.89 4.41 16.46
N PRO A 224 -0.19 3.67 16.13
CA PRO A 224 -1.08 3.12 17.15
C PRO A 224 -0.36 2.21 18.14
N ALA A 225 0.49 1.30 17.63
CA ALA A 225 1.27 0.40 18.49
C ALA A 225 2.26 1.14 19.39
N ILE A 226 2.95 2.14 18.85
CA ILE A 226 3.88 2.99 19.63
C ILE A 226 3.16 3.76 20.74
N LEU A 227 2.00 4.35 20.43
CA LEU A 227 1.23 5.11 21.40
C LEU A 227 0.63 4.21 22.49
N ALA A 228 0.08 3.06 22.09
CA ALA A 228 -0.46 2.10 23.04
C ALA A 228 0.61 1.63 24.04
N LYS A 229 1.80 1.28 23.56
CA LYS A 229 2.92 0.88 24.45
C LYS A 229 3.42 2.02 25.35
N ARG A 230 3.57 3.24 24.81
CA ARG A 230 4.07 4.39 25.59
C ARG A 230 3.11 4.89 26.67
N ALA A 231 1.81 4.77 26.41
CA ALA A 231 0.78 5.23 27.34
C ALA A 231 0.19 4.07 28.18
N HIS A 232 0.69 2.85 28.06
CA HIS A 232 0.08 1.63 28.62
C HIS A 232 -1.43 1.55 28.30
N ALA A 233 -1.80 2.03 27.10
CA ALA A 233 -3.17 2.10 26.64
C ALA A 233 -3.65 0.75 26.10
N ARG A 234 -4.94 0.50 26.27
CA ARG A 234 -5.60 -0.58 25.51
C ARG A 234 -5.64 -0.23 24.03
N LEU A 235 -5.45 -1.19 23.18
CA LEU A 235 -5.53 -1.01 21.73
C LEU A 235 -6.83 -1.62 21.20
N LEU A 236 -7.61 -0.80 20.51
CA LEU A 236 -8.89 -1.16 19.93
C LEU A 236 -8.77 -1.10 18.40
N ALA A 237 -9.26 -2.12 17.70
CA ALA A 237 -9.41 -2.11 16.25
C ALA A 237 -10.88 -2.17 15.87
N GLY A 238 -11.32 -1.30 14.95
CA GLY A 238 -12.72 -1.26 14.55
C GLY A 238 -13.02 -0.32 13.40
N GLY A 239 -14.31 -0.16 13.13
CA GLY A 239 -14.81 0.71 12.07
C GLY A 239 -16.32 0.75 12.03
N MET A 240 -16.85 1.39 10.98
CA MET A 240 -18.28 1.53 10.79
C MET A 240 -18.72 0.82 9.51
N GLU A 241 -19.49 -0.23 9.64
CA GLU A 241 -19.98 -1.05 8.52
C GLU A 241 -21.37 -0.57 8.06
N THR A 242 -21.61 -0.52 6.76
CA THR A 242 -22.94 -0.29 6.18
C THR A 242 -23.76 -1.59 6.24
N ILE A 243 -24.80 -1.64 7.04
CA ILE A 243 -25.66 -2.83 7.23
C ILE A 243 -26.99 -2.74 6.47
N GLY A 244 -27.25 -1.60 5.81
CA GLY A 244 -28.44 -1.38 5.00
C GLY A 244 -28.52 0.05 4.49
N PRO A 245 -29.55 0.40 3.70
CA PRO A 245 -29.74 1.76 3.24
C PRO A 245 -29.88 2.74 4.42
N ALA A 246 -28.91 3.66 4.54
CA ALA A 246 -28.81 4.62 5.63
C ALA A 246 -28.83 3.98 7.04
N LYS A 247 -28.19 2.84 7.18
CA LYS A 247 -28.01 2.14 8.45
C LYS A 247 -26.59 1.65 8.58
N TRP A 248 -25.97 1.91 9.72
CA TRP A 248 -24.58 1.59 9.97
C TRP A 248 -24.43 0.91 11.32
N ARG A 249 -23.37 0.09 11.44
CA ARG A 249 -22.97 -0.56 12.69
C ARG A 249 -21.54 -0.14 13.03
N ILE A 250 -21.32 0.32 14.25
CA ILE A 250 -19.98 0.44 14.83
C ILE A 250 -19.64 -0.89 15.46
N GLU A 251 -18.55 -1.47 14.99
CA GLU A 251 -18.02 -2.72 15.55
C GLU A 251 -16.55 -2.50 15.91
N TYR A 252 -16.15 -2.94 17.09
CA TYR A 252 -14.77 -2.89 17.54
C TYR A 252 -14.40 -4.11 18.37
N ARG A 253 -13.09 -4.38 18.45
CA ARG A 253 -12.50 -5.41 19.30
C ARG A 253 -11.20 -4.92 19.90
N TYR A 254 -10.96 -5.26 21.15
CA TYR A 254 -9.66 -5.05 21.75
C TYR A 254 -8.62 -6.03 21.22
N LEU A 255 -7.38 -5.57 21.14
CA LEU A 255 -6.23 -6.40 20.84
C LEU A 255 -5.58 -6.82 22.16
N ASN A 256 -5.73 -8.08 22.51
CA ASN A 256 -5.11 -8.66 23.70
C ASN A 256 -3.75 -9.27 23.31
N LEU A 257 -2.75 -8.44 23.12
CA LEU A 257 -1.36 -8.83 22.91
C LEU A 257 -0.61 -8.62 24.21
N GLY A 258 0.22 -9.61 24.59
CA GLY A 258 1.05 -9.49 25.79
C GLY A 258 1.92 -8.23 25.77
N GLU A 259 2.28 -7.72 26.95
CA GLU A 259 3.10 -6.50 27.11
C GLU A 259 4.46 -6.62 26.39
N SER A 260 4.99 -7.82 26.25
CA SER A 260 6.23 -8.13 25.54
C SER A 260 6.13 -8.01 24.02
N ALA A 261 4.93 -7.99 23.41
CA ALA A 261 4.76 -7.93 21.96
C ALA A 261 5.49 -6.72 21.38
N SER A 262 6.24 -6.90 20.29
CA SER A 262 6.94 -5.83 19.59
C SER A 262 5.96 -4.87 18.90
N VAL A 263 6.44 -3.68 18.53
CA VAL A 263 5.65 -2.70 17.75
C VAL A 263 5.25 -3.29 16.41
N GLU A 264 6.11 -4.09 15.83
CA GLU A 264 5.94 -4.76 14.53
C GLU A 264 4.86 -5.86 14.63
N GLU A 265 4.87 -6.66 15.69
CA GLU A 265 3.83 -7.67 15.96
C GLU A 265 2.46 -7.04 16.11
N VAL A 266 2.36 -5.99 16.94
CA VAL A 266 1.10 -5.26 17.13
C VAL A 266 0.62 -4.66 15.81
N THR A 267 1.52 -4.09 15.01
CA THR A 267 1.18 -3.52 13.69
C THR A 267 0.69 -4.59 12.71
N SER A 268 1.29 -5.79 12.76
CA SER A 268 0.87 -6.92 11.93
C SER A 268 -0.51 -7.44 12.34
N GLU A 269 -0.77 -7.55 13.65
CA GLU A 269 -2.08 -7.97 14.16
C GLU A 269 -3.18 -6.94 13.79
N LEU A 270 -2.87 -5.64 13.83
CA LEU A 270 -3.79 -4.62 13.34
C LEU A 270 -4.18 -4.85 11.88
N ASN A 271 -3.22 -5.16 10.99
CA ASN A 271 -3.54 -5.49 9.60
C ASN A 271 -4.45 -6.72 9.49
N ARG A 272 -4.21 -7.75 10.29
CA ARG A 272 -5.05 -8.95 10.33
C ARG A 272 -6.50 -8.63 10.75
N ARG A 273 -6.70 -7.69 11.70
CA ARG A 273 -8.03 -7.21 12.08
C ARG A 273 -8.68 -6.39 10.96
N VAL A 274 -7.92 -5.53 10.29
CA VAL A 274 -8.38 -4.79 9.11
C VAL A 274 -8.84 -5.75 8.01
N GLU A 275 -8.07 -6.80 7.72
CA GLU A 275 -8.47 -7.84 6.75
C GLU A 275 -9.77 -8.52 7.12
N ALA A 276 -9.90 -8.94 8.38
CA ALA A 276 -11.09 -9.61 8.87
C ALA A 276 -12.34 -8.71 8.72
N GLN A 277 -12.19 -7.40 8.99
CA GLN A 277 -13.26 -6.43 8.79
C GLN A 277 -13.61 -6.27 7.30
N ILE A 278 -12.61 -6.12 6.42
CA ILE A 278 -12.84 -5.97 4.98
C ILE A 278 -13.49 -7.23 4.40
N LYS A 279 -13.07 -8.43 4.82
CA LYS A 279 -13.64 -9.71 4.34
C LYS A 279 -15.13 -9.87 4.65
N ARG A 280 -15.65 -9.22 5.70
CA ARG A 280 -17.09 -9.27 6.02
C ARG A 280 -17.95 -8.48 5.03
N ASN A 281 -17.53 -7.28 4.66
CA ASN A 281 -18.23 -6.43 3.70
C ASN A 281 -17.23 -5.76 2.74
N PRO A 282 -16.68 -6.51 1.76
CA PRO A 282 -15.63 -6.00 0.88
C PRO A 282 -15.96 -4.69 0.15
N PRO A 283 -17.21 -4.45 -0.35
CA PRO A 283 -17.51 -3.20 -1.04
C PRO A 283 -17.43 -1.93 -0.18
N ASP A 284 -17.45 -2.06 1.13
CA ASP A 284 -17.50 -0.93 2.05
C ASP A 284 -16.14 -0.30 2.35
N TRP A 285 -15.02 -1.00 2.07
CA TRP A 285 -13.70 -0.45 2.28
C TRP A 285 -13.30 0.55 1.20
N PHE A 286 -12.44 1.53 1.55
CA PHE A 286 -12.01 2.60 0.64
C PHE A 286 -10.99 2.11 -0.41
N TRP A 287 -11.46 1.42 -1.45
CA TRP A 287 -10.63 0.84 -2.53
C TRP A 287 -9.96 1.87 -3.43
N LEU A 288 -10.29 3.15 -3.36
CA LEU A 288 -9.70 4.21 -4.19
C LEU A 288 -8.36 4.70 -3.67
N HIS A 289 -7.87 4.19 -2.55
CA HIS A 289 -6.52 4.44 -2.06
C HIS A 289 -5.55 3.38 -2.56
N ASN A 290 -4.37 3.81 -3.05
CA ASN A 290 -3.32 2.87 -3.48
C ASN A 290 -2.61 2.26 -2.25
N ARG A 291 -3.24 1.29 -1.59
CA ARG A 291 -2.78 0.69 -0.34
C ARG A 291 -1.46 -0.05 -0.49
N TRP A 292 -1.27 -0.73 -1.60
CA TRP A 292 -0.04 -1.46 -1.93
C TRP A 292 0.88 -0.65 -2.84
N LYS A 293 0.91 0.67 -2.63
CA LYS A 293 1.82 1.56 -3.36
C LYS A 293 3.27 1.15 -3.10
N MET A 294 3.99 0.92 -4.18
CA MET A 294 5.41 0.63 -4.12
C MET A 294 6.23 1.92 -4.18
N PRO A 295 7.26 2.04 -3.35
CA PRO A 295 8.19 3.18 -3.44
C PRO A 295 8.86 3.28 -4.80
N SER A 296 9.32 4.48 -5.15
CA SER A 296 10.06 4.75 -6.38
C SER A 296 11.18 5.73 -6.06
N PRO A 297 12.40 5.48 -6.50
CA PRO A 297 12.85 4.33 -7.32
C PRO A 297 13.04 3.03 -6.54
N ARG A 298 13.21 3.10 -5.18
CA ARG A 298 13.58 1.98 -4.33
C ARG A 298 12.36 1.13 -3.97
N PHE A 299 12.16 0.01 -4.65
CA PHE A 299 11.06 -0.93 -4.37
C PHE A 299 11.51 -2.21 -3.65
N LEU A 300 12.81 -2.40 -3.48
CA LEU A 300 13.35 -3.43 -2.60
C LEU A 300 13.28 -2.92 -1.16
N LEU A 301 12.83 -3.76 -0.23
CA LEU A 301 12.35 -3.30 1.08
C LEU A 301 13.35 -3.47 2.22
N ARG A 302 14.43 -4.25 2.00
CA ARG A 302 15.39 -4.61 3.06
C ARG A 302 16.08 -3.41 3.70
N THR A 303 16.38 -2.36 2.92
CA THR A 303 17.07 -1.15 3.38
C THR A 303 16.16 -0.09 4.00
N TYR A 304 14.86 -0.35 4.13
CA TYR A 304 13.95 0.58 4.80
C TYR A 304 14.15 0.58 6.31
N LYS A 305 14.12 1.77 6.92
CA LYS A 305 14.43 1.99 8.35
C LYS A 305 13.70 1.05 9.31
N ARG A 306 12.43 0.75 9.03
CA ARG A 306 11.60 -0.15 9.85
C ARG A 306 11.53 -1.57 9.28
N GLY A 307 12.13 -1.79 8.12
CA GLY A 307 12.22 -3.10 7.50
C GLY A 307 10.88 -3.78 7.19
N VAL A 308 10.96 -5.08 7.04
CA VAL A 308 9.83 -5.99 6.81
C VAL A 308 9.69 -6.85 8.07
N TYR A 309 8.46 -6.97 8.56
CA TYR A 309 8.12 -7.91 9.62
C TYR A 309 7.15 -8.97 9.09
N LEU A 310 7.50 -10.24 9.30
CA LEU A 310 6.68 -11.40 8.95
C LEU A 310 6.36 -12.16 10.23
N PRO A 311 5.08 -12.26 10.62
CA PRO A 311 4.70 -13.09 11.75
C PRO A 311 4.95 -14.57 11.46
N SER A 312 5.35 -15.35 12.46
CA SER A 312 5.64 -16.79 12.34
C SER A 312 4.44 -17.62 11.85
N THR A 313 3.23 -17.13 12.08
CA THR A 313 1.95 -17.77 11.71
C THR A 313 1.33 -17.20 10.44
N SER A 314 2.06 -16.42 9.64
CA SER A 314 1.51 -15.80 8.43
C SER A 314 1.22 -16.84 7.34
N GLU A 315 0.10 -16.64 6.64
CA GLU A 315 -0.13 -17.31 5.36
C GLU A 315 1.02 -17.00 4.38
N PRO A 316 1.28 -17.88 3.39
CA PRO A 316 2.30 -17.61 2.38
C PRO A 316 2.09 -16.25 1.70
N LEU A 317 3.19 -15.51 1.53
CA LEU A 317 3.09 -14.21 0.85
C LEU A 317 2.73 -14.38 -0.61
N GLN A 318 1.88 -13.50 -1.11
CA GLN A 318 1.68 -13.34 -2.55
C GLN A 318 2.99 -12.87 -3.19
N PRO A 319 3.47 -13.54 -4.24
CA PRO A 319 4.75 -13.23 -4.84
C PRO A 319 4.77 -11.82 -5.48
N PHE A 320 5.84 -11.08 -5.23
CA PHE A 320 6.20 -9.89 -5.99
C PHE A 320 7.04 -10.29 -7.20
N ARG A 321 6.43 -10.33 -8.38
CA ARG A 321 7.03 -10.91 -9.58
C ARG A 321 7.93 -9.90 -10.29
N ILE A 322 9.22 -10.21 -10.33
CA ILE A 322 10.28 -9.41 -10.94
C ILE A 322 10.74 -10.12 -12.21
N LEU A 323 10.62 -9.46 -13.35
CA LEU A 323 11.24 -9.90 -14.59
C LEU A 323 12.61 -9.25 -14.72
N ILE A 324 13.67 -10.02 -14.93
CA ILE A 324 14.99 -9.50 -15.27
C ILE A 324 15.33 -9.93 -16.70
N ARG A 325 15.46 -8.95 -17.61
CA ARG A 325 15.94 -9.20 -18.97
C ARG A 325 17.46 -9.32 -18.91
N SER A 326 17.97 -10.54 -19.09
CA SER A 326 19.40 -10.83 -19.10
C SER A 326 20.09 -10.24 -20.33
N SER A 327 21.41 -10.04 -20.24
CA SER A 327 22.30 -9.85 -21.39
C SER A 327 22.26 -11.06 -22.32
N ASN A 328 22.79 -10.89 -23.56
CA ASN A 328 22.76 -11.94 -24.58
C ASN A 328 24.02 -12.85 -24.58
N TRP A 329 25.04 -12.46 -23.81
CA TRP A 329 26.35 -13.08 -23.75
C TRP A 329 26.56 -13.78 -22.42
N LEU A 330 27.25 -14.93 -22.41
CA LEU A 330 27.49 -15.73 -21.21
C LEU A 330 28.35 -14.96 -20.20
N GLY A 331 29.43 -14.31 -20.64
CA GLY A 331 30.28 -13.53 -19.74
C GLY A 331 29.53 -12.43 -19.00
N ASP A 332 28.67 -11.67 -19.71
CA ASP A 332 27.82 -10.66 -19.12
C ASP A 332 26.77 -11.28 -18.15
N ALA A 333 26.22 -12.44 -18.51
CA ALA A 333 25.29 -13.16 -17.64
C ALA A 333 25.97 -13.53 -16.33
N VAL A 334 27.17 -14.11 -16.37
CA VAL A 334 27.98 -14.44 -15.17
C VAL A 334 28.26 -13.19 -14.33
N MET A 335 28.70 -12.09 -14.93
CA MET A 335 28.96 -10.82 -14.23
C MET A 335 27.71 -10.20 -13.58
N SER A 336 26.52 -10.54 -14.06
CA SER A 336 25.25 -10.02 -13.53
C SER A 336 24.64 -10.86 -12.40
N VAL A 337 25.16 -12.06 -12.10
CA VAL A 337 24.63 -12.98 -11.08
C VAL A 337 24.54 -12.31 -9.72
N GLU A 338 25.59 -11.60 -9.30
CA GLU A 338 25.61 -10.94 -8.00
C GLU A 338 24.49 -9.88 -7.87
N ALA A 339 24.21 -9.14 -8.95
CA ALA A 339 23.10 -8.18 -8.94
C ALA A 339 21.74 -8.90 -8.81
N VAL A 340 21.56 -10.03 -9.49
CA VAL A 340 20.33 -10.86 -9.38
C VAL A 340 20.13 -11.37 -7.96
N ARG A 341 21.19 -11.87 -7.33
CA ARG A 341 21.18 -12.35 -5.93
C ARG A 341 20.75 -11.26 -4.96
N ARG A 342 21.31 -10.04 -5.09
CA ARG A 342 20.95 -8.88 -4.27
C ARG A 342 19.52 -8.40 -4.53
N ILE A 343 19.04 -8.47 -5.76
CA ILE A 343 17.64 -8.14 -6.09
C ILE A 343 16.68 -9.14 -5.42
N LYS A 344 16.95 -10.45 -5.53
CA LYS A 344 16.12 -11.49 -4.90
C LYS A 344 16.03 -11.29 -3.39
N ARG A 345 17.16 -11.04 -2.74
CA ARG A 345 17.23 -10.84 -1.28
C ARG A 345 16.65 -9.51 -0.80
N GLY A 346 16.48 -8.56 -1.71
CA GLY A 346 15.93 -7.24 -1.40
C GLY A 346 14.46 -7.25 -0.95
N ARG A 347 13.75 -8.39 -1.14
CA ARG A 347 12.36 -8.58 -0.71
C ARG A 347 12.09 -10.05 -0.36
N PRO A 348 11.44 -10.35 0.76
CA PRO A 348 11.12 -11.74 1.13
C PRO A 348 10.03 -12.37 0.22
N ASP A 349 9.20 -11.53 -0.42
CA ASP A 349 8.15 -11.93 -1.37
C ASP A 349 8.61 -11.88 -2.83
N ALA A 350 9.91 -11.68 -3.12
CA ALA A 350 10.42 -11.61 -4.47
C ALA A 350 10.32 -12.96 -5.19
N GLN A 351 9.72 -12.97 -6.37
CA GLN A 351 9.81 -14.05 -7.35
C GLN A 351 10.53 -13.52 -8.58
N VAL A 352 11.73 -14.00 -8.83
CA VAL A 352 12.62 -13.56 -9.92
C VAL A 352 12.52 -14.50 -11.10
N THR A 353 12.06 -13.96 -12.24
CA THR A 353 12.06 -14.66 -13.52
C THR A 353 13.09 -14.03 -14.45
N MET A 354 13.97 -14.84 -15.01
CA MET A 354 14.95 -14.40 -16.01
C MET A 354 14.36 -14.53 -17.42
N LEU A 355 14.38 -13.45 -18.19
CA LEU A 355 14.06 -13.47 -19.62
C LEU A 355 15.36 -13.46 -20.41
N VAL A 356 15.68 -14.57 -21.08
CA VAL A 356 17.02 -14.84 -21.61
C VAL A 356 16.97 -15.38 -23.04
N ARG A 357 18.04 -15.28 -23.80
CA ARG A 357 18.21 -16.10 -25.01
C ARG A 357 18.24 -17.59 -24.62
N SER A 358 17.57 -18.45 -25.38
CA SER A 358 17.43 -19.87 -25.03
C SER A 358 18.76 -20.57 -24.76
N LYS A 359 19.82 -20.19 -25.47
CA LYS A 359 21.20 -20.70 -25.25
C LYS A 359 21.75 -20.42 -23.84
N LEU A 360 21.22 -19.45 -23.10
CA LEU A 360 21.62 -19.11 -21.72
C LEU A 360 20.64 -19.63 -20.67
N ALA A 361 19.57 -20.31 -21.06
CA ALA A 361 18.52 -20.71 -20.13
C ALA A 361 19.03 -21.72 -19.10
N GLU A 362 19.86 -22.68 -19.51
CA GLU A 362 20.45 -23.69 -18.64
C GLU A 362 21.33 -23.05 -17.58
N PHE A 363 22.22 -22.13 -17.98
CA PHE A 363 23.04 -21.38 -17.02
C PHE A 363 22.17 -20.69 -15.94
N TRP A 364 21.11 -19.98 -16.33
CA TRP A 364 20.30 -19.28 -15.35
C TRP A 364 19.47 -20.20 -14.43
N ARG A 365 19.16 -21.42 -14.87
CA ARG A 365 18.53 -22.44 -14.01
C ARG A 365 19.46 -22.97 -12.92
N THR A 366 20.79 -22.81 -13.07
CA THR A 366 21.76 -23.20 -12.03
C THR A 366 21.90 -22.16 -10.92
N VAL A 367 21.35 -20.94 -11.10
CA VAL A 367 21.44 -19.86 -10.12
C VAL A 367 20.31 -20.00 -9.09
N PRO A 368 20.58 -20.29 -7.81
CA PRO A 368 19.55 -20.59 -6.81
C PRO A 368 18.54 -19.48 -6.55
N GLU A 369 18.93 -18.23 -6.78
CA GLU A 369 18.09 -17.05 -6.58
C GLU A 369 17.10 -16.78 -7.74
N VAL A 370 17.15 -17.57 -8.80
CA VAL A 370 16.24 -17.50 -9.96
C VAL A 370 15.12 -18.52 -9.78
N ASP A 371 13.89 -18.03 -9.73
CA ASP A 371 12.71 -18.89 -9.52
C ASP A 371 12.16 -19.46 -10.84
N ASP A 372 12.35 -18.77 -11.98
CA ASP A 372 11.85 -19.19 -13.28
C ASP A 372 12.69 -18.61 -14.43
N VAL A 373 12.72 -19.29 -15.58
CA VAL A 373 13.47 -18.87 -16.77
C VAL A 373 12.59 -18.96 -18.01
N ILE A 374 12.44 -17.84 -18.71
CA ILE A 374 11.73 -17.75 -19.99
C ILE A 374 12.74 -17.58 -21.12
N GLY A 375 12.78 -18.55 -22.04
CA GLY A 375 13.64 -18.53 -23.22
C GLY A 375 13.09 -17.63 -24.34
N ILE A 376 13.99 -16.94 -25.02
CA ILE A 376 13.75 -16.23 -26.29
C ILE A 376 14.44 -17.01 -27.39
N GLU A 377 13.68 -17.54 -28.32
CA GLU A 377 14.19 -18.31 -29.44
C GLU A 377 14.79 -17.40 -30.54
N ASN A 378 15.62 -18.00 -31.37
CA ASN A 378 16.17 -17.29 -32.53
C ASN A 378 15.01 -16.90 -33.50
N GLY A 379 15.05 -15.65 -33.97
CA GLY A 379 14.01 -15.14 -34.89
C GLY A 379 12.78 -14.53 -34.17
N GLU A 380 12.54 -14.77 -32.89
CA GLU A 380 11.39 -14.15 -32.21
C GLU A 380 11.48 -12.62 -32.25
N ASN A 381 10.41 -11.96 -32.66
CA ASN A 381 10.29 -10.51 -32.64
C ASN A 381 9.80 -10.00 -31.28
N ALA A 382 9.86 -8.67 -31.05
CA ALA A 382 9.50 -8.07 -29.77
C ALA A 382 8.04 -8.34 -29.35
N TRP A 383 7.13 -8.53 -30.30
CA TRP A 383 5.73 -8.80 -30.02
C TRP A 383 5.49 -10.22 -29.52
N GLN A 384 6.18 -11.18 -30.10
CA GLN A 384 6.14 -12.58 -29.65
C GLN A 384 6.70 -12.72 -28.24
N VAL A 385 7.84 -12.08 -27.96
CA VAL A 385 8.42 -12.03 -26.62
C VAL A 385 7.44 -11.37 -25.63
N ALA A 386 6.85 -10.22 -25.99
CA ALA A 386 5.89 -9.53 -25.15
C ALA A 386 4.66 -10.39 -24.80
N ARG A 387 4.19 -11.23 -25.70
CA ARG A 387 3.07 -12.17 -25.42
C ARG A 387 3.40 -13.19 -24.34
N LYS A 388 4.63 -13.71 -24.31
CA LYS A 388 5.10 -14.67 -23.29
C LYS A 388 5.09 -14.09 -21.87
N ILE A 389 5.35 -12.77 -21.71
CA ILE A 389 5.54 -12.10 -20.43
C ILE A 389 4.38 -11.15 -20.06
N ARG A 390 3.33 -11.08 -20.89
CA ARG A 390 2.25 -10.11 -20.74
C ARG A 390 1.52 -10.25 -19.41
N THR A 391 1.36 -9.12 -18.69
CA THR A 391 0.58 -8.98 -17.45
C THR A 391 0.99 -9.90 -16.29
N ARG A 392 2.15 -10.54 -16.36
CA ARG A 392 2.62 -11.50 -15.35
C ARG A 392 3.49 -10.88 -14.26
N PHE A 393 4.02 -9.66 -14.47
CA PHE A 393 5.07 -9.07 -13.64
C PHE A 393 4.70 -7.67 -13.14
N GLU A 394 5.14 -7.33 -11.92
CA GLU A 394 5.02 -6.00 -11.34
C GLU A 394 6.12 -5.05 -11.84
N VAL A 395 7.30 -5.59 -12.13
CA VAL A 395 8.45 -4.82 -12.58
C VAL A 395 9.27 -5.62 -13.58
N ALA A 396 9.84 -4.92 -14.57
CA ALA A 396 10.89 -5.42 -15.43
C ALA A 396 12.18 -4.61 -15.22
N ILE A 397 13.29 -5.32 -15.01
CA ILE A 397 14.63 -4.76 -14.88
C ILE A 397 15.41 -5.17 -16.14
N LEU A 398 15.99 -4.19 -16.85
CA LEU A 398 16.62 -4.43 -18.13
C LEU A 398 18.15 -4.24 -18.01
N PHE A 399 18.88 -5.32 -18.10
CA PHE A 399 20.34 -5.31 -18.14
C PHE A 399 20.86 -4.83 -19.50
N PRO A 400 20.35 -5.33 -20.66
CA PRO A 400 20.77 -4.83 -21.97
C PRO A 400 20.28 -3.40 -22.21
N ASN A 401 21.03 -2.66 -23.03
CA ASN A 401 20.75 -1.26 -23.34
C ASN A 401 20.02 -1.03 -24.69
N SER A 402 19.59 -2.09 -25.39
CA SER A 402 18.94 -1.96 -26.69
C SER A 402 17.51 -1.41 -26.62
N PRO A 403 17.05 -0.64 -27.63
CA PRO A 403 15.65 -0.19 -27.72
C PRO A 403 14.66 -1.35 -27.75
N ARG A 404 15.02 -2.46 -28.40
CA ARG A 404 14.21 -3.66 -28.53
C ARG A 404 13.79 -4.22 -27.16
N THR A 405 14.72 -4.31 -26.19
CA THR A 405 14.40 -4.84 -24.86
C THR A 405 13.43 -3.95 -24.08
N GLY A 406 13.50 -2.62 -24.30
CA GLY A 406 12.51 -1.69 -23.78
C GLY A 406 11.12 -1.89 -24.42
N LEU A 407 11.08 -2.08 -25.74
CA LEU A 407 9.85 -2.33 -26.47
C LEU A 407 9.16 -3.63 -26.04
N GLU A 408 9.91 -4.72 -25.81
CA GLU A 408 9.40 -6.01 -25.33
C GLU A 408 8.55 -5.83 -24.06
N VAL A 409 9.09 -5.17 -23.04
CA VAL A 409 8.41 -4.98 -21.74
C VAL A 409 7.31 -3.92 -21.78
N TRP A 410 7.42 -2.95 -22.69
CA TRP A 410 6.38 -1.94 -22.89
C TRP A 410 5.14 -2.56 -23.56
N LEU A 411 5.32 -3.34 -24.63
CA LEU A 411 4.24 -4.09 -25.29
C LEU A 411 3.59 -5.10 -24.34
N ALA A 412 4.37 -5.70 -23.45
CA ALA A 412 3.87 -6.59 -22.40
C ALA A 412 3.05 -5.88 -21.32
N ARG A 413 3.01 -4.53 -21.32
CA ARG A 413 2.30 -3.70 -20.35
C ARG A 413 2.77 -3.88 -18.92
N ILE A 414 4.06 -4.18 -18.71
CA ILE A 414 4.62 -4.27 -17.36
C ILE A 414 4.62 -2.86 -16.74
N PRO A 415 4.03 -2.69 -15.54
CA PRO A 415 3.79 -1.36 -14.98
C PRO A 415 5.05 -0.55 -14.71
N ARG A 416 6.12 -1.20 -14.23
CA ARG A 416 7.40 -0.57 -13.91
C ARG A 416 8.50 -1.16 -14.78
N ARG A 417 9.21 -0.30 -15.49
CA ARG A 417 10.24 -0.68 -16.46
C ARG A 417 11.51 0.10 -16.18
N VAL A 418 12.50 -0.60 -15.63
CA VAL A 418 13.72 -0.05 -15.05
C VAL A 418 14.92 -0.29 -15.97
N GLY A 419 15.74 0.72 -16.21
CA GLY A 419 16.94 0.57 -16.99
C GLY A 419 17.69 1.89 -17.20
N TYR A 420 18.90 1.82 -17.79
CA TYR A 420 19.67 2.99 -18.15
C TYR A 420 19.03 3.79 -19.28
N ARG A 421 19.22 5.11 -19.25
CA ARG A 421 18.84 5.99 -20.37
C ARG A 421 19.69 5.69 -21.60
N ARG A 422 19.07 5.60 -22.76
CA ARG A 422 19.73 5.51 -24.07
C ARG A 422 18.81 6.08 -25.15
N PRO A 423 19.34 6.58 -26.27
CA PRO A 423 18.54 7.04 -27.40
C PRO A 423 17.49 5.99 -27.82
N TRP A 424 16.32 6.44 -28.24
CA TRP A 424 15.20 5.62 -28.72
C TRP A 424 14.58 4.64 -27.70
N ARG A 425 15.28 4.35 -26.58
CA ARG A 425 14.84 3.45 -25.51
C ARG A 425 14.03 4.15 -24.42
N ASN A 426 14.34 5.42 -24.14
CA ASN A 426 13.72 6.17 -23.03
C ASN A 426 12.20 6.22 -23.11
N PHE A 427 11.66 6.12 -24.32
CA PHE A 427 10.21 6.10 -24.55
C PHE A 427 9.53 4.87 -23.91
N PHE A 428 10.22 3.75 -23.82
CA PHE A 428 9.66 2.50 -23.31
C PHE A 428 9.86 2.31 -21.80
N LEU A 429 10.74 3.08 -21.17
CA LEU A 429 11.04 3.00 -19.75
C LEU A 429 10.25 4.05 -18.97
N ASN A 430 10.05 3.81 -17.68
CA ASN A 430 9.44 4.78 -16.76
C ASN A 430 10.15 4.90 -15.42
N GLN A 431 11.28 4.21 -15.27
CA GLN A 431 12.21 4.38 -14.16
C GLN A 431 13.64 4.29 -14.70
N PHE A 432 14.37 5.41 -14.58
CA PHE A 432 15.70 5.54 -15.14
C PHE A 432 16.78 5.37 -14.08
N ILE A 433 17.83 4.62 -14.43
CA ILE A 433 19.05 4.51 -13.64
C ILE A 433 19.97 5.68 -14.06
N PRO A 434 20.50 6.46 -13.10
CA PRO A 434 21.56 7.43 -13.38
C PRO A 434 22.80 6.74 -13.91
N GLU A 435 23.46 7.32 -14.92
CA GLU A 435 24.77 6.83 -15.32
C GLU A 435 25.78 7.06 -14.20
N PRO A 436 26.71 6.12 -14.02
CA PRO A 436 27.77 6.32 -13.05
C PRO A 436 28.58 7.54 -13.46
N LYS A 437 28.52 8.60 -12.68
CA LYS A 437 29.50 9.69 -12.73
C LYS A 437 30.65 9.24 -11.86
N ASP A 438 31.83 9.13 -12.45
CA ASP A 438 33.10 8.88 -11.77
C ASP A 438 33.13 7.66 -10.82
N LEU A 439 33.06 6.50 -11.41
CA LEU A 439 33.38 5.29 -10.69
C LEU A 439 34.87 4.97 -10.82
N GLY A 440 35.84 5.60 -10.30
CA GLY A 440 37.29 5.34 -10.29
C GLY A 440 37.83 4.11 -11.10
N PRO A 441 39.09 3.72 -11.05
CA PRO A 441 39.66 2.66 -11.91
C PRO A 441 38.97 1.27 -11.79
N ILE A 442 38.35 0.95 -10.65
CA ILE A 442 37.60 -0.29 -10.43
C ILE A 442 36.22 -0.25 -11.13
N SER A 443 35.81 0.92 -11.61
CA SER A 443 34.50 1.19 -12.16
C SER A 443 34.27 0.69 -13.58
N HIS A 444 35.32 0.34 -14.28
CA HIS A 444 35.20 -0.16 -15.64
C HIS A 444 34.79 -1.64 -15.73
N HIS A 445 34.73 -2.35 -14.59
CA HIS A 445 34.28 -3.74 -14.60
C HIS A 445 32.76 -3.82 -14.83
N HIS A 446 32.35 -4.52 -15.88
CA HIS A 446 30.94 -4.61 -16.31
C HIS A 446 29.98 -5.05 -15.20
N ALA A 447 30.42 -5.85 -14.22
CA ALA A 447 29.60 -6.23 -13.05
C ALA A 447 29.08 -5.01 -12.29
N GLN A 448 29.84 -3.88 -12.23
CA GLN A 448 29.42 -2.67 -11.53
C GLN A 448 28.17 -2.02 -12.15
N ILE A 449 28.00 -2.16 -13.47
CA ILE A 449 26.82 -1.65 -14.18
C ILE A 449 25.56 -2.35 -13.65
N TYR A 450 25.60 -3.66 -13.48
CA TYR A 450 24.47 -4.46 -12.95
C TYR A 450 24.22 -4.19 -11.47
N LEU A 451 25.29 -4.11 -10.68
CA LEU A 451 25.24 -3.79 -9.25
C LEU A 451 24.67 -2.39 -9.00
N GLN A 452 24.97 -1.42 -9.85
CA GLN A 452 24.39 -0.09 -9.74
C GLN A 452 22.87 -0.08 -9.98
N ILE A 453 22.39 -0.91 -10.91
CA ILE A 453 20.94 -1.11 -11.07
C ILE A 453 20.33 -1.62 -9.76
N ALA A 454 20.92 -2.67 -9.17
CA ALA A 454 20.45 -3.25 -7.91
C ALA A 454 20.47 -2.20 -6.77
N ARG A 455 21.58 -1.44 -6.64
CA ARG A 455 21.70 -0.35 -5.64
C ARG A 455 20.63 0.71 -5.82
N HIS A 456 20.38 1.16 -7.05
CA HIS A 456 19.41 2.22 -7.34
C HIS A 456 17.98 1.83 -6.95
N ILE A 457 17.60 0.57 -7.14
CA ILE A 457 16.29 0.07 -6.78
C ILE A 457 16.16 -0.34 -5.30
N GLY A 458 17.23 -0.21 -4.52
CA GLY A 458 17.22 -0.38 -3.06
C GLY A 458 17.78 -1.71 -2.56
N ALA A 459 18.60 -2.42 -3.34
CA ALA A 459 19.31 -3.59 -2.83
C ALA A 459 20.31 -3.20 -1.74
N ASP A 460 20.47 -4.08 -0.77
CA ASP A 460 21.51 -3.99 0.26
C ASP A 460 22.86 -4.35 -0.37
N MET A 461 23.79 -3.41 -0.38
CA MET A 461 25.10 -3.57 -0.97
C MET A 461 26.18 -3.93 0.07
N GLU A 462 25.87 -3.81 1.35
CA GLU A 462 26.79 -4.09 2.45
C GLU A 462 26.61 -5.53 2.98
N GLU A 463 25.47 -6.15 2.69
CA GLU A 463 25.22 -7.53 3.11
C GLU A 463 26.23 -8.49 2.49
N ALA A 464 26.88 -9.28 3.34
CA ALA A 464 27.71 -10.39 2.91
C ALA A 464 26.83 -11.47 2.26
N LEU A 465 27.06 -11.76 0.99
CA LEU A 465 26.40 -12.88 0.32
C LEU A 465 27.15 -14.18 0.58
N PRO A 466 26.44 -15.32 0.72
CA PRO A 466 27.11 -16.61 0.82
C PRO A 466 28.01 -16.83 -0.42
N ALA A 467 29.16 -17.41 -0.19
CA ALA A 467 30.05 -17.82 -1.27
C ALA A 467 29.29 -18.70 -2.28
N ILE A 468 29.60 -18.52 -3.56
CA ILE A 468 29.09 -19.48 -4.56
C ILE A 468 29.64 -20.87 -4.20
N PRO A 469 28.79 -21.91 -4.06
CA PRO A 469 29.27 -23.24 -3.77
C PRO A 469 30.33 -23.61 -4.80
N ARG A 470 31.51 -23.97 -4.34
CA ARG A 470 32.51 -24.57 -5.21
C ARG A 470 31.99 -25.94 -5.57
N ILE A 471 31.74 -26.17 -6.86
CA ILE A 471 31.55 -27.53 -7.36
C ILE A 471 32.85 -28.25 -7.09
N ALA A 472 32.78 -29.39 -6.38
CA ALA A 472 33.95 -30.22 -6.19
C ALA A 472 34.52 -30.56 -7.57
N ALA A 473 35.77 -30.16 -7.81
CA ALA A 473 36.42 -30.50 -9.07
C ALA A 473 36.51 -32.02 -9.15
N GLU A 474 36.02 -32.60 -10.23
CA GLU A 474 36.29 -34.01 -10.50
C GLU A 474 37.81 -34.18 -10.59
N PRO A 475 38.41 -35.09 -9.82
CA PRO A 475 39.83 -35.30 -9.89
C PRO A 475 40.19 -35.75 -11.31
N ARG A 476 41.14 -35.03 -11.94
CA ARG A 476 41.65 -35.26 -13.31
C ARG A 476 40.87 -34.59 -14.45
N THR A 477 39.96 -33.65 -14.21
CA THR A 477 39.31 -32.87 -15.27
C THR A 477 40.03 -31.54 -15.50
N VAL A 478 40.48 -31.27 -16.72
CA VAL A 478 41.04 -29.98 -17.13
C VAL A 478 40.00 -29.30 -18.04
N GLY A 479 39.52 -28.15 -17.62
CA GLY A 479 38.66 -27.30 -18.45
C GLY A 479 39.49 -26.42 -19.38
N LEU A 480 39.34 -26.55 -20.69
CA LEU A 480 39.90 -25.64 -21.67
C LEU A 480 38.84 -24.65 -22.15
N CYS A 481 39.15 -23.37 -22.07
CA CYS A 481 38.31 -22.30 -22.63
C CYS A 481 39.00 -21.69 -23.86
N PRO A 482 38.88 -22.31 -25.04
CA PRO A 482 39.66 -21.89 -26.22
C PRO A 482 39.02 -20.71 -26.94
N GLY A 483 38.95 -19.55 -26.37
CA GLY A 483 38.57 -18.33 -27.06
C GLY A 483 37.35 -17.61 -26.54
N ALA A 484 37.23 -16.35 -26.94
CA ALA A 484 36.05 -15.51 -26.78
C ALA A 484 35.34 -15.35 -28.12
N GLU A 485 34.06 -15.05 -28.12
CA GLU A 485 33.24 -14.85 -29.33
C GLU A 485 33.72 -13.68 -30.21
N TYR A 486 34.52 -12.79 -29.62
CA TYR A 486 35.32 -11.78 -30.32
C TYR A 486 36.77 -12.18 -30.10
N GLY A 487 37.34 -12.84 -31.09
CA GLY A 487 38.68 -13.43 -31.11
C GLY A 487 39.84 -12.48 -30.78
N PRO A 488 41.10 -12.95 -30.94
CA PRO A 488 42.19 -12.37 -30.19
C PRO A 488 42.31 -10.89 -30.33
#